data_5615f1990dc209bb13b3e157f2f1214c
#
_entry.id   5615f1990dc209bb13b3e157f2f1214c
#
_cell.length_a   1.000
_cell.length_b   1.000
_cell.length_c   1.000
_cell.angle_alpha   90.00
_cell.angle_beta   90.00
_cell.angle_gamma   90.00
#
_symmetry.space_group_name_H-M   'P 1'
#
loop_
_entity.id
_entity.type
_entity.pdbx_description
1 polymer ?
#
loop_
_entity_poly.entity_id
_entity_poly.type
_entity_poly.pdbx_seq_one_letter_code
_entity_poly.pdbx_strand_id
1 'polypeptide(L)'
;MLSRRTLALDIGTVRIGVAVSDPLGMFAQGIAVLAAASAWMEELDALVKTYDPETLLLGVPLRTNGARGPEAEKIEELGRVLGERYPSVKVVLHDERFSTVMATQALLEGDVSRKNRKGKVDKVAAALILQSWLDRSGGV
;
A
#
# COMPACT_ATOMS: atom_id res chain seq x y z
N MET A 1 -24.62 -4.77 -4.63
CA MET A 1 -23.93 -4.71 -3.34
C MET A 1 -22.62 -3.92 -3.49
N LEU A 2 -22.41 -2.98 -2.59
CA LEU A 2 -21.19 -2.17 -2.66
C LEU A 2 -19.98 -2.97 -2.20
N SER A 3 -18.89 -2.85 -2.96
CA SER A 3 -17.63 -3.46 -2.58
C SER A 3 -17.03 -2.71 -1.41
N ARG A 4 -16.49 -3.45 -0.44
CA ARG A 4 -15.76 -2.86 0.70
C ARG A 4 -14.26 -3.05 0.52
N ARG A 5 -13.84 -3.21 -0.72
CA ARG A 5 -12.42 -3.44 -1.00
C ARG A 5 -11.58 -2.20 -0.73
N THR A 6 -10.39 -2.45 -0.22
CA THR A 6 -9.36 -1.44 -0.04
C THR A 6 -8.19 -1.85 -0.90
N LEU A 7 -7.69 -0.91 -1.68
CA LEU A 7 -6.48 -1.09 -2.47
C LEU A 7 -5.36 -0.37 -1.73
N ALA A 8 -4.25 -1.07 -1.46
CA ALA A 8 -3.15 -0.50 -0.72
C ALA A 8 -1.91 -0.37 -1.59
N LEU A 9 -1.19 0.72 -1.41
CA LEU A 9 0.04 1.00 -2.12
C LEU A 9 1.20 1.12 -1.12
N ASP A 10 2.27 0.40 -1.40
CA ASP A 10 3.54 0.56 -0.71
C ASP A 10 4.48 1.28 -1.67
N ILE A 11 4.64 2.59 -1.46
CA ILE A 11 5.35 3.45 -2.39
C ILE A 11 6.85 3.40 -2.14
N GLY A 12 7.58 2.74 -3.03
CA GLY A 12 9.04 2.74 -3.01
C GLY A 12 9.62 3.67 -4.07
N THR A 13 10.92 3.86 -4.03
CA THR A 13 11.62 4.71 -5.00
C THR A 13 11.73 4.06 -6.38
N VAL A 14 11.77 2.74 -6.42
CA VAL A 14 11.94 1.96 -7.66
C VAL A 14 10.65 1.22 -8.02
N ARG A 15 9.97 0.67 -7.02
CA ARG A 15 8.76 -0.15 -7.21
C ARG A 15 7.67 0.27 -6.26
N ILE A 16 6.45 0.02 -6.70
CA ILE A 16 5.26 0.28 -5.90
C ILE A 16 4.53 -1.04 -5.76
N GLY A 17 4.47 -1.57 -4.54
CA GLY A 17 3.72 -2.78 -4.27
C GLY A 17 2.24 -2.48 -4.14
N VAL A 18 1.40 -3.36 -4.64
CA VAL A 18 -0.06 -3.18 -4.60
C VAL A 18 -0.71 -4.41 -3.98
N ALA A 19 -1.62 -4.18 -3.06
CA ALA A 19 -2.42 -5.23 -2.45
C ALA A 19 -3.89 -4.83 -2.47
N VAL A 20 -4.77 -5.81 -2.41
CA VAL A 20 -6.21 -5.57 -2.37
C VAL A 20 -6.83 -6.45 -1.29
N SER A 21 -7.86 -5.94 -0.62
CA SER A 21 -8.63 -6.75 0.31
C SER A 21 -9.73 -7.51 -0.44
N ASP A 22 -10.23 -8.57 0.20
CA ASP A 22 -11.41 -9.27 -0.30
C ASP A 22 -12.64 -8.35 -0.22
N PRO A 23 -13.75 -8.71 -0.86
CA PRO A 23 -14.95 -7.86 -0.84
C PRO A 23 -15.52 -7.59 0.56
N LEU A 24 -15.22 -8.44 1.52
CA LEU A 24 -15.66 -8.25 2.91
C LEU A 24 -14.71 -7.38 3.72
N GLY A 25 -13.54 -7.08 3.17
CA GLY A 25 -12.56 -6.24 3.86
C GLY A 25 -11.85 -6.93 5.01
N MET A 26 -11.64 -8.22 4.94
CA MET A 26 -11.05 -9.00 6.04
C MET A 26 -9.61 -9.43 5.78
N PHE A 27 -9.28 -9.80 4.55
CA PHE A 27 -7.97 -10.35 4.21
C PHE A 27 -7.31 -9.59 3.09
N ALA A 28 -5.99 -9.42 3.20
CA ALA A 28 -5.17 -8.72 2.21
C ALA A 28 -4.43 -9.70 1.32
N GLN A 29 -4.32 -9.36 0.03
CA GLN A 29 -3.58 -10.14 -0.95
C GLN A 29 -2.74 -9.21 -1.81
N GLY A 30 -1.44 -9.54 -1.95
CA GLY A 30 -0.58 -8.80 -2.88
C GLY A 30 -0.92 -9.17 -4.31
N ILE A 31 -1.11 -8.18 -5.17
CA ILE A 31 -1.60 -8.43 -6.53
C ILE A 31 -0.69 -7.92 -7.64
N ALA A 32 0.13 -6.91 -7.36
CA ALA A 32 0.94 -6.32 -8.42
C ALA A 32 2.15 -5.59 -7.87
N VAL A 33 3.14 -5.39 -8.74
CA VAL A 33 4.26 -4.51 -8.48
C VAL A 33 4.39 -3.60 -9.70
N LEU A 34 4.34 -2.30 -9.47
CA LEU A 34 4.41 -1.30 -10.53
C LEU A 34 5.80 -0.66 -10.52
N ALA A 35 6.30 -0.28 -11.69
CA ALA A 35 7.59 0.39 -11.79
C ALA A 35 7.41 1.89 -11.60
N ALA A 36 8.06 2.45 -10.59
CA ALA A 36 7.92 3.86 -10.27
C ALA A 36 8.42 4.79 -11.40
N ALA A 37 9.35 4.30 -12.24
CA ALA A 37 9.89 5.08 -13.35
C ALA A 37 9.00 5.05 -14.59
N SER A 38 7.95 4.24 -14.61
CA SER A 38 7.05 4.13 -15.77
C SER A 38 5.75 4.88 -15.50
N ALA A 39 4.79 4.77 -16.42
CA ALA A 39 3.45 5.36 -16.26
C ALA A 39 2.61 4.53 -15.30
N TRP A 40 3.06 4.38 -14.06
CA TRP A 40 2.43 3.52 -13.09
C TRP A 40 1.01 3.98 -12.73
N MET A 41 0.71 5.26 -12.86
CA MET A 41 -0.64 5.75 -12.57
C MET A 41 -1.67 5.20 -13.56
N GLU A 42 -1.28 4.99 -14.80
CA GLU A 42 -2.16 4.37 -15.80
C GLU A 42 -2.42 2.90 -15.44
N GLU A 43 -1.39 2.20 -14.97
CA GLU A 43 -1.56 0.83 -14.50
C GLU A 43 -2.44 0.79 -13.25
N LEU A 44 -2.29 1.77 -12.37
CA LEU A 44 -3.15 1.90 -11.20
C LEU A 44 -4.61 2.16 -11.60
N ASP A 45 -4.83 2.99 -12.63
CA ASP A 45 -6.18 3.22 -13.14
C ASP A 45 -6.87 1.91 -13.52
N ALA A 46 -6.13 1.01 -14.16
CA ALA A 46 -6.67 -0.29 -14.56
C ALA A 46 -7.03 -1.14 -13.34
N LEU A 47 -6.20 -1.10 -12.30
CA LEU A 47 -6.47 -1.84 -11.07
C LEU A 47 -7.68 -1.26 -10.31
N VAL A 48 -7.77 0.05 -10.25
CA VAL A 48 -8.91 0.72 -9.61
C VAL A 48 -10.20 0.37 -10.35
N LYS A 49 -10.15 0.33 -11.66
CA LYS A 49 -11.32 -0.05 -12.46
C LYS A 49 -11.70 -1.51 -12.23
N THR A 50 -10.71 -2.39 -12.17
CA THR A 50 -10.95 -3.83 -12.01
C THR A 50 -11.52 -4.17 -10.64
N TYR A 51 -10.96 -3.60 -9.58
CA TYR A 51 -11.31 -3.95 -8.21
C TYR A 51 -12.35 -3.03 -7.59
N ASP A 52 -12.56 -1.86 -8.17
CA ASP A 52 -13.54 -0.86 -7.72
C ASP A 52 -13.48 -0.66 -6.20
N PRO A 53 -12.32 -0.24 -5.66
CA PRO A 53 -12.17 -0.08 -4.22
C PRO A 53 -12.93 1.14 -3.70
N GLU A 54 -13.43 1.05 -2.47
CA GLU A 54 -13.98 2.23 -1.80
C GLU A 54 -12.88 3.06 -1.15
N THR A 55 -11.74 2.44 -0.85
CA THR A 55 -10.63 3.09 -0.14
C THR A 55 -9.31 2.79 -0.85
N LEU A 56 -8.46 3.80 -0.92
CA LEU A 56 -7.09 3.68 -1.39
C LEU A 56 -6.18 4.01 -0.21
N LEU A 57 -5.40 3.02 0.23
CA LEU A 57 -4.56 3.13 1.41
C LEU A 57 -3.11 3.35 1.01
N LEU A 58 -2.47 4.36 1.60
CA LEU A 58 -1.05 4.63 1.37
C LEU A 58 -0.29 4.45 2.69
N GLY A 59 0.75 3.62 2.68
CA GLY A 59 1.63 3.49 3.83
C GLY A 59 2.52 4.71 3.95
N VAL A 60 2.61 5.29 5.13
CA VAL A 60 3.43 6.48 5.40
C VAL A 60 4.63 6.09 6.24
N PRO A 61 5.86 6.21 5.70
CA PRO A 61 7.06 5.90 6.48
C PRO A 61 7.40 7.08 7.38
N LEU A 62 7.12 6.95 8.68
CA LEU A 62 7.52 7.94 9.67
C LEU A 62 8.78 7.47 10.38
N ARG A 63 9.54 8.43 10.91
CA ARG A 63 10.70 8.10 11.75
C ARG A 63 10.21 7.51 13.06
N THR A 64 11.08 6.78 13.76
CA THR A 64 10.69 6.09 15.01
C THR A 64 10.15 7.03 16.06
N ASN A 65 10.60 8.30 16.07
CA ASN A 65 10.10 9.29 17.02
C ASN A 65 8.80 9.97 16.55
N GLY A 66 8.23 9.53 15.44
CA GLY A 66 7.01 10.11 14.90
C GLY A 66 7.21 11.32 13.99
N ALA A 67 8.46 11.74 13.79
CA ALA A 67 8.73 12.90 12.95
C ALA A 67 8.47 12.60 11.47
N ARG A 68 7.91 13.57 10.78
CA ARG A 68 7.70 13.48 9.33
C ARG A 68 9.00 13.82 8.63
N GLY A 69 9.46 12.93 7.75
CA GLY A 69 10.60 13.19 6.89
C GLY A 69 10.15 13.56 5.48
N PRO A 70 11.11 13.78 4.55
CA PRO A 70 10.77 14.07 3.16
C PRO A 70 9.94 12.97 2.52
N GLU A 71 10.12 11.73 2.92
CA GLU A 71 9.37 10.58 2.40
C GLU A 71 7.89 10.68 2.76
N ALA A 72 7.60 11.08 4.01
CA ALA A 72 6.22 11.23 4.45
C ALA A 72 5.53 12.37 3.70
N GLU A 73 6.24 13.47 3.48
CA GLU A 73 5.70 14.60 2.73
C GLU A 73 5.37 14.23 1.28
N LYS A 74 6.20 13.42 0.65
CA LYS A 74 5.95 12.93 -0.71
C LYS A 74 4.69 12.08 -0.77
N ILE A 75 4.50 11.20 0.22
CA ILE A 75 3.32 10.34 0.28
C ILE A 75 2.05 11.17 0.53
N GLU A 76 2.13 12.17 1.38
CA GLU A 76 1.00 13.06 1.64
C GLU A 76 0.59 13.81 0.38
N GLU A 77 1.57 14.33 -0.37
CA GLU A 77 1.29 15.01 -1.63
C GLU A 77 0.72 14.03 -2.67
N LEU A 78 1.25 12.82 -2.72
CA LEU A 78 0.72 11.79 -3.61
C LEU A 78 -0.72 11.46 -3.24
N GLY A 79 -1.03 11.40 -1.94
CA GLY A 79 -2.40 11.18 -1.48
C GLY A 79 -3.36 12.24 -1.97
N ARG A 80 -2.92 13.50 -1.98
CA ARG A 80 -3.72 14.60 -2.51
C ARG A 80 -3.96 14.43 -4.02
N VAL A 81 -2.91 14.10 -4.75
CA VAL A 81 -3.00 13.87 -6.21
C VAL A 81 -3.96 12.72 -6.52
N LEU A 82 -3.83 11.62 -5.79
CA LEU A 82 -4.70 10.46 -6.01
C LEU A 82 -6.14 10.74 -5.61
N GLY A 83 -6.36 11.54 -4.57
CA GLY A 83 -7.70 11.96 -4.18
C GLY A 83 -8.39 12.76 -5.28
N GLU A 84 -7.64 13.60 -5.99
CA GLU A 84 -8.17 14.35 -7.12
C GLU A 84 -8.41 13.44 -8.33
N ARG A 85 -7.55 12.46 -8.53
CA ARG A 85 -7.66 11.53 -9.67
C ARG A 85 -8.84 10.57 -9.50
N TYR A 86 -9.13 10.15 -8.27
CA TYR A 86 -10.22 9.22 -7.97
C TYR A 86 -11.20 9.84 -6.96
N PRO A 87 -12.03 10.79 -7.39
CA PRO A 87 -12.87 11.53 -6.45
C PRO A 87 -13.91 10.68 -5.70
N SER A 88 -14.24 9.51 -6.22
CA SER A 88 -15.17 8.61 -5.55
C SER A 88 -14.50 7.63 -4.59
N VAL A 89 -13.17 7.64 -4.53
CA VAL A 89 -12.40 6.74 -3.66
C VAL A 89 -11.86 7.53 -2.48
N LYS A 90 -11.99 6.98 -1.28
CA LYS A 90 -11.45 7.61 -0.08
C LYS A 90 -9.96 7.27 0.03
N VAL A 91 -9.10 8.28 0.08
CA VAL A 91 -7.66 8.09 0.26
C VAL A 91 -7.33 8.17 1.75
N VAL A 92 -6.67 7.15 2.27
CA VAL A 92 -6.29 7.06 3.69
C VAL A 92 -4.78 6.88 3.78
N LEU A 93 -4.17 7.64 4.69
CA LEU A 93 -2.74 7.49 5.00
C LEU A 93 -2.62 6.66 6.28
N HIS A 94 -1.76 5.65 6.25
CA HIS A 94 -1.58 4.74 7.37
C HIS A 94 -0.12 4.78 7.85
N ASP A 95 0.06 5.10 9.11
CA ASP A 95 1.37 5.12 9.75
C ASP A 95 1.85 3.67 9.96
N GLU A 96 2.95 3.30 9.30
CA GLU A 96 3.53 1.94 9.42
C GLU A 96 4.69 1.87 10.40
N ARG A 97 4.98 2.96 11.09
CA ARG A 97 6.09 3.11 12.00
C ARG A 97 6.04 2.09 13.15
N PHE A 98 6.00 1.47 13.79
CA PHE A 98 5.91 0.48 14.87
C PHE A 98 5.02 -0.71 14.52
N SER A 99 4.78 -0.95 13.24
CA SER A 99 3.95 -2.08 12.86
C SER A 99 4.82 -3.33 12.69
N THR A 100 4.18 -4.49 12.73
CA THR A 100 4.84 -5.76 12.42
C THR A 100 5.32 -5.80 10.97
N VAL A 101 4.79 -4.92 10.13
CA VAL A 101 5.19 -4.79 8.73
C VAL A 101 6.68 -4.51 8.61
N MET A 102 7.19 -3.51 9.34
CA MET A 102 8.61 -3.14 9.27
C MET A 102 9.51 -4.29 9.71
N ALA A 103 9.14 -4.95 10.81
CA ALA A 103 9.92 -6.09 11.32
C ALA A 103 9.90 -7.25 10.33
N THR A 104 8.75 -7.53 9.75
CA THR A 104 8.61 -8.61 8.77
C THR A 104 9.39 -8.31 7.50
N GLN A 105 9.37 -7.07 7.04
CA GLN A 105 10.14 -6.65 5.87
C GLN A 105 11.64 -6.87 6.11
N ALA A 106 12.14 -6.49 7.28
CA ALA A 106 13.54 -6.66 7.63
C ALA A 106 13.94 -8.14 7.61
N LEU A 107 13.09 -9.01 8.13
CA LEU A 107 13.33 -10.45 8.12
C LEU A 107 13.33 -11.02 6.70
N LEU A 108 12.36 -10.61 5.89
CA LEU A 108 12.28 -11.07 4.50
C LEU A 108 13.49 -10.62 3.69
N GLU A 109 13.95 -9.41 3.89
CA GLU A 109 15.11 -8.89 3.19
C GLU A 109 16.38 -9.65 3.57
N GLY A 110 16.45 -10.19 4.78
CA GLY A 110 17.58 -10.98 5.22
C GLY A 110 17.58 -12.42 4.72
N ASP A 111 16.40 -12.98 4.50
CA ASP A 111 16.25 -14.41 4.20
C ASP A 111 16.04 -14.73 2.72
N VAL A 112 15.55 -13.82 1.94
CA VAL A 112 15.24 -14.07 0.53
C VAL A 112 16.38 -13.61 -0.36
N SER A 113 16.76 -14.43 -1.35
CA SER A 113 17.83 -14.05 -2.25
C SER A 113 17.48 -12.75 -2.98
N ARG A 114 18.53 -11.98 -3.30
CA ARG A 114 18.35 -10.67 -3.92
C ARG A 114 17.52 -10.74 -5.21
N LYS A 115 17.68 -11.82 -5.99
CA LYS A 115 16.94 -11.98 -7.24
C LYS A 115 15.44 -12.22 -7.01
N ASN A 116 15.08 -12.98 -5.99
CA ASN A 116 13.70 -13.34 -5.73
C ASN A 116 12.96 -12.33 -4.86
N ARG A 117 13.71 -11.54 -4.10
CA ARG A 117 13.15 -10.63 -3.11
C ARG A 117 12.44 -9.43 -3.73
N LYS A 118 12.90 -8.96 -4.91
CA LYS A 118 12.43 -7.69 -5.48
C LYS A 118 10.92 -7.62 -5.69
N GLY A 119 10.31 -8.62 -6.32
CA GLY A 119 8.87 -8.61 -6.55
C GLY A 119 8.07 -9.14 -5.36
N LYS A 120 8.57 -10.17 -4.70
CA LYS A 120 7.85 -10.81 -3.59
C LYS A 120 7.79 -9.94 -2.35
N VAL A 121 8.89 -9.26 -2.01
CA VAL A 121 8.93 -8.39 -0.84
C VAL A 121 7.96 -7.22 -1.02
N ASP A 122 7.94 -6.61 -2.20
CA ASP A 122 7.07 -5.47 -2.45
C ASP A 122 5.59 -5.84 -2.36
N LYS A 123 5.21 -7.01 -2.88
CA LYS A 123 3.83 -7.50 -2.78
C LYS A 123 3.47 -7.84 -1.35
N VAL A 124 4.37 -8.52 -0.64
CA VAL A 124 4.16 -8.91 0.75
C VAL A 124 4.08 -7.66 1.63
N ALA A 125 4.94 -6.67 1.37
CA ALA A 125 4.92 -5.43 2.12
C ALA A 125 3.57 -4.72 1.99
N ALA A 126 3.06 -4.60 0.77
CA ALA A 126 1.76 -3.98 0.54
C ALA A 126 0.64 -4.75 1.24
N ALA A 127 0.68 -6.08 1.18
CA ALA A 127 -0.32 -6.92 1.84
C ALA A 127 -0.26 -6.77 3.36
N LEU A 128 0.94 -6.68 3.94
CA LEU A 128 1.10 -6.52 5.38
C LEU A 128 0.61 -5.14 5.84
N ILE A 129 0.89 -4.09 5.09
CA ILE A 129 0.38 -2.76 5.38
C ILE A 129 -1.16 -2.79 5.39
N LEU A 130 -1.73 -3.39 4.37
CA LEU A 130 -3.19 -3.49 4.26
C LEU A 130 -3.78 -4.31 5.39
N GLN A 131 -3.19 -5.47 5.70
CA GLN A 131 -3.70 -6.33 6.76
C GLN A 131 -3.63 -5.62 8.11
N SER A 132 -2.53 -4.91 8.37
CA SER A 132 -2.38 -4.13 9.60
C SER A 132 -3.51 -3.11 9.75
N TRP A 133 -3.85 -2.42 8.67
CA TRP A 133 -4.91 -1.44 8.67
C TRP A 133 -6.29 -2.09 8.85
N LEU A 134 -6.53 -3.20 8.15
CA LEU A 134 -7.80 -3.93 8.27
C LEU A 134 -8.02 -4.43 9.69
N ASP A 135 -6.97 -4.96 10.32
CA ASP A 135 -7.05 -5.47 11.69
C ASP A 135 -7.35 -4.34 12.68
N ARG A 136 -6.80 -3.17 12.48
CA ARG A 136 -7.04 -2.00 13.35
C ARG A 136 -8.41 -1.40 13.12
N SER A 137 -8.84 -1.34 11.88
CA SER A 137 -10.16 -0.81 11.54
C SER A 137 -11.24 -1.75 12.01
N GLY A 138 -10.81 -2.90 12.44
CA GLY A 138 -11.70 -3.83 13.08
C GLY A 138 -12.55 -4.61 12.14
N GLY A 139 -12.33 -4.54 10.88
CA GLY A 139 -13.29 -5.20 10.05
C GLY A 139 -14.70 -4.91 10.58
N VAL A 140 -14.79 -3.85 11.31
CA VAL A 140 -16.04 -3.47 11.96
C VAL A 140 -16.94 -2.83 10.95
#